data_031acbfdaf5c91d957a5463da259cede
#
_entry.id   031acbfdaf5c91d957a5463da259cede
#
_cell.length_a   1.000
_cell.length_b   1.000
_cell.length_c   1.000
_cell.angle_alpha   90.00
_cell.angle_beta   90.00
_cell.angle_gamma   90.00
#
_symmetry.space_group_name_H-M   'P 1'
#
loop_
_entity.id
_entity.type
_entity.pdbx_description
1 polymer ?
#
loop_
_entity_poly.entity_id
_entity_poly.type
_entity_poly.pdbx_seq_one_letter_code
_entity_poly.pdbx_strand_id
1 'polypeptide(L)'
;IQLASNTYDYTIVCSPNAVLQSLGDSTDADLLAKRTQLLSDLSSMLGLDIEYLESVFPENDDPNIDERASVAGMDLCRNISTDNAESLATYLEENEINGISLTAVPQRYYNYGRFASQVIGYARNDGESLSGLYGLESYYNDVLSGTDGYRYSEVDGETGGVLPYSEATTVEPVNGNNLVLNLDLSIQRIAEEACRDAYETYSPRDGVTAIVMNPYTGAILAMVSLPDYDLNDPYAVPFGMQDVLWDSFTEDQQVNYLMSNVWRNRCISDTYEPGSTFKALTTAIALEENLTNEAEEFSDAPIDISPEFQISCWLQKTNGYNHGI
;
A
#
# COMPACT_ATOMS: atom_id res chain seq x y z
N ILE A 1 3.65 7.43 17.77
CA ILE A 1 4.43 7.35 16.52
C ILE A 1 3.46 7.22 15.37
N GLN A 2 3.65 7.99 14.32
CA GLN A 2 2.82 7.94 13.12
C GLN A 2 3.34 6.84 12.19
N LEU A 3 2.50 5.84 11.93
CA LEU A 3 2.82 4.71 11.06
C LEU A 3 2.49 4.99 9.60
N ALA A 4 1.40 5.68 9.35
CA ALA A 4 0.94 6.05 8.03
C ALA A 4 0.44 7.49 8.01
N SER A 5 0.61 8.18 6.90
CA SER A 5 0.16 9.56 6.66
C SER A 5 -0.39 9.71 5.25
N ASN A 6 -1.25 10.69 5.06
CA ASN A 6 -1.62 11.10 3.72
C ASN A 6 -0.59 12.08 3.18
N THR A 7 -0.28 11.93 1.91
CA THR A 7 0.54 12.82 1.10
C THR A 7 -0.17 13.06 -0.24
N TYR A 8 0.44 13.82 -1.11
CA TYR A 8 -0.07 14.03 -2.45
C TYR A 8 1.04 13.78 -3.46
N ASP A 9 0.69 13.04 -4.51
CA ASP A 9 1.39 13.10 -5.78
C ASP A 9 0.61 13.99 -6.73
N TYR A 10 1.20 14.37 -7.84
CA TYR A 10 0.55 15.22 -8.81
C TYR A 10 0.49 14.56 -10.18
N THR A 11 -0.64 14.69 -10.83
CA THR A 11 -0.80 14.45 -12.26
C THR A 11 -0.66 15.78 -12.97
N ILE A 12 0.23 15.84 -13.94
CA ILE A 12 0.42 17.02 -14.78
C ILE A 12 -0.47 16.85 -16.00
N VAL A 13 -1.43 17.74 -16.14
CA VAL A 13 -2.35 17.78 -17.28
C VAL A 13 -1.99 18.95 -18.15
N CYS A 14 -1.86 18.75 -19.46
CA CYS A 14 -1.57 19.84 -20.38
C CYS A 14 -2.61 19.96 -21.51
N SER A 15 -2.79 21.18 -21.97
CA SER A 15 -3.42 21.52 -23.23
C SER A 15 -2.33 22.01 -24.18
N PRO A 16 -1.85 21.17 -25.11
CA PRO A 16 -0.70 21.50 -25.94
C PRO A 16 -0.84 22.82 -26.70
N ASN A 17 -2.03 23.09 -27.22
CA ASN A 17 -2.29 24.31 -27.96
C ASN A 17 -2.20 25.57 -27.06
N ALA A 18 -2.75 25.50 -25.84
CA ALA A 18 -2.67 26.61 -24.89
C ALA A 18 -1.22 26.89 -24.46
N VAL A 19 -0.41 25.84 -24.30
CA VAL A 19 1.02 25.95 -24.00
C VAL A 19 1.75 26.65 -25.14
N LEU A 20 1.58 26.19 -26.38
CA LEU A 20 2.23 26.79 -27.54
C LEU A 20 1.81 28.24 -27.78
N GLN A 21 0.52 28.57 -27.58
CA GLN A 21 0.01 29.94 -27.64
C GLN A 21 0.63 30.85 -26.56
N SER A 22 0.89 30.35 -25.37
CA SER A 22 1.49 31.13 -24.27
C SER A 22 2.95 31.54 -24.56
N LEU A 23 3.64 30.83 -25.47
CA LEU A 23 5.00 31.21 -25.88
C LEU A 23 5.05 32.49 -26.73
N GLY A 24 3.90 32.97 -27.21
CA GLY A 24 3.70 34.27 -27.85
C GLY A 24 3.80 34.25 -29.37
N ASP A 25 3.37 35.34 -30.02
CA ASP A 25 3.44 35.58 -31.46
C ASP A 25 4.82 36.10 -31.92
N SER A 26 5.88 35.43 -31.46
CA SER A 26 7.24 35.83 -31.82
C SER A 26 7.59 35.39 -33.25
N THR A 27 8.67 35.93 -33.80
CA THR A 27 9.24 35.41 -35.07
C THR A 27 9.55 33.93 -34.95
N ASP A 28 9.39 33.15 -36.02
CA ASP A 28 9.55 31.68 -36.04
C ASP A 28 10.81 31.17 -35.29
N ALA A 29 11.94 31.90 -35.44
CA ALA A 29 13.20 31.54 -34.79
C ALA A 29 13.17 31.72 -33.26
N ASP A 30 12.49 32.72 -32.76
CA ASP A 30 12.39 33.03 -31.30
C ASP A 30 11.41 32.07 -30.61
N LEU A 31 10.32 31.75 -31.29
CA LEU A 31 9.34 30.74 -30.84
C LEU A 31 9.95 29.35 -30.76
N LEU A 32 10.75 28.95 -31.75
CA LEU A 32 11.46 27.68 -31.75
C LEU A 32 12.47 27.59 -30.61
N ALA A 33 13.19 28.69 -30.31
CA ALA A 33 14.14 28.73 -29.18
C ALA A 33 13.40 28.58 -27.83
N LYS A 34 12.30 29.30 -27.61
CA LYS A 34 11.47 29.21 -26.40
C LYS A 34 10.87 27.81 -26.23
N ARG A 35 10.34 27.23 -27.30
CA ARG A 35 9.84 25.86 -27.31
C ARG A 35 10.95 24.86 -26.92
N THR A 36 12.12 24.94 -27.56
CA THR A 36 13.25 24.05 -27.26
C THR A 36 13.67 24.17 -25.79
N GLN A 37 13.71 25.38 -25.25
CA GLN A 37 14.02 25.61 -23.83
C GLN A 37 12.96 24.98 -22.95
N LEU A 38 11.67 25.21 -23.23
CA LEU A 38 10.56 24.60 -22.46
C LEU A 38 10.65 23.08 -22.42
N LEU A 39 10.90 22.43 -23.59
CA LEU A 39 11.02 20.97 -23.64
C LEU A 39 12.21 20.45 -22.83
N SER A 40 13.34 21.15 -22.88
CA SER A 40 14.53 20.83 -22.08
C SER A 40 14.26 20.94 -20.59
N ASP A 41 13.57 22.01 -20.16
CA ASP A 41 13.27 22.28 -18.77
C ASP A 41 12.24 21.27 -18.23
N LEU A 42 11.16 20.99 -18.97
CA LEU A 42 10.18 19.96 -18.63
C LEU A 42 10.81 18.57 -18.54
N SER A 43 11.69 18.22 -19.49
CA SER A 43 12.44 16.96 -19.45
C SER A 43 13.28 16.84 -18.19
N SER A 44 13.98 17.91 -17.82
CA SER A 44 14.83 17.94 -16.62
C SER A 44 14.03 17.85 -15.32
N MET A 45 12.90 18.56 -15.23
CA MET A 45 12.07 18.64 -14.02
C MET A 45 11.22 17.38 -13.80
N LEU A 46 10.71 16.80 -14.90
CA LEU A 46 9.73 15.71 -14.85
C LEU A 46 10.35 14.36 -15.21
N GLY A 47 11.61 14.32 -15.68
CA GLY A 47 12.27 13.09 -16.12
C GLY A 47 11.66 12.48 -17.39
N LEU A 48 10.99 13.30 -18.21
CA LEU A 48 10.35 12.86 -19.44
C LEU A 48 11.33 12.86 -20.62
N ASP A 49 11.12 11.92 -21.54
CA ASP A 49 11.90 11.86 -22.77
C ASP A 49 11.61 13.07 -23.68
N ILE A 50 12.65 13.66 -24.24
CA ILE A 50 12.52 14.81 -25.14
C ILE A 50 11.72 14.45 -26.39
N GLU A 51 11.92 13.25 -26.96
CA GLU A 51 11.16 12.78 -28.14
C GLU A 51 9.66 12.68 -27.84
N TYR A 52 9.30 12.24 -26.61
CA TYR A 52 7.92 12.25 -26.18
C TYR A 52 7.36 13.68 -26.09
N LEU A 53 8.09 14.59 -25.45
CA LEU A 53 7.68 16.00 -25.32
C LEU A 53 7.57 16.69 -26.70
N GLU A 54 8.46 16.41 -27.63
CA GLU A 54 8.36 16.89 -29.03
C GLU A 54 7.09 16.42 -29.72
N SER A 55 6.65 15.19 -29.43
CA SER A 55 5.40 14.65 -29.96
C SER A 55 4.15 15.30 -29.37
N VAL A 56 4.24 15.75 -28.10
CA VAL A 56 3.12 16.45 -27.41
C VAL A 56 3.05 17.92 -27.81
N PHE A 57 4.20 18.56 -27.98
CA PHE A 57 4.32 19.98 -28.34
C PHE A 57 5.02 20.11 -29.70
N PRO A 58 4.34 19.80 -30.82
CA PRO A 58 4.93 19.82 -32.14
C PRO A 58 5.33 21.23 -32.58
N GLU A 59 6.17 21.33 -33.61
CA GLU A 59 6.46 22.60 -34.28
C GLU A 59 5.25 23.10 -35.05
N ASN A 60 5.14 24.42 -35.23
CA ASN A 60 3.98 25.07 -35.90
C ASN A 60 3.70 24.58 -37.32
N ASP A 61 4.69 23.94 -37.98
CA ASP A 61 4.56 23.41 -39.34
C ASP A 61 4.03 21.95 -39.39
N ASP A 62 3.67 21.34 -38.26
CA ASP A 62 3.08 19.99 -38.24
C ASP A 62 1.67 20.04 -38.81
N PRO A 63 1.38 19.36 -39.94
CA PRO A 63 0.05 19.35 -40.56
C PRO A 63 -1.07 18.72 -39.68
N ASN A 64 -0.70 18.03 -38.59
CA ASN A 64 -1.63 17.42 -37.64
C ASN A 64 -1.87 18.28 -36.38
N ILE A 65 -1.38 19.52 -36.36
CA ILE A 65 -1.51 20.41 -35.18
C ILE A 65 -2.97 20.65 -34.81
N ASP A 66 -3.87 20.70 -35.81
CA ASP A 66 -5.30 20.95 -35.59
C ASP A 66 -6.01 19.77 -34.91
N GLU A 67 -5.61 18.52 -35.16
CA GLU A 67 -6.17 17.34 -34.48
C GLU A 67 -5.69 17.26 -33.02
N ARG A 68 -4.45 17.61 -32.75
CA ARG A 68 -3.88 17.64 -31.40
C ARG A 68 -4.30 18.88 -30.61
N ALA A 69 -4.52 19.99 -31.28
CA ALA A 69 -5.02 21.23 -30.69
C ALA A 69 -6.44 21.10 -30.13
N SER A 70 -7.23 20.15 -30.62
CA SER A 70 -8.59 19.89 -30.14
C SER A 70 -8.63 19.10 -28.81
N VAL A 71 -7.51 18.59 -28.31
CA VAL A 71 -7.44 17.90 -27.03
C VAL A 71 -7.44 18.94 -25.90
N ALA A 72 -8.56 19.11 -25.27
CA ALA A 72 -8.78 20.11 -24.19
C ALA A 72 -7.93 19.86 -22.94
N GLY A 73 -7.36 18.68 -22.80
CA GLY A 73 -6.43 18.29 -21.74
C GLY A 73 -6.00 16.85 -21.90
N MET A 74 -4.71 16.61 -21.71
CA MET A 74 -4.13 15.26 -21.69
C MET A 74 -3.17 15.12 -20.50
N ASP A 75 -3.08 13.93 -19.94
CA ASP A 75 -2.08 13.64 -18.93
C ASP A 75 -0.68 13.66 -19.57
N LEU A 76 0.14 14.59 -19.15
CA LEU A 76 1.54 14.67 -19.57
C LEU A 76 2.38 13.63 -18.81
N CYS A 77 2.20 13.59 -17.50
CA CYS A 77 2.80 12.58 -16.62
C CYS A 77 2.02 12.47 -15.30
N ARG A 78 2.25 11.37 -14.58
CA ARG A 78 1.63 11.05 -13.30
C ARG A 78 2.67 10.76 -12.23
N ASN A 79 2.25 10.71 -10.97
CA ASN A 79 3.08 10.37 -9.81
C ASN A 79 4.27 11.31 -9.61
N ILE A 80 4.05 12.60 -9.85
CA ILE A 80 5.05 13.64 -9.60
C ILE A 80 5.04 14.03 -8.13
N SER A 81 6.21 14.03 -7.50
CA SER A 81 6.36 14.41 -6.09
C SER A 81 5.96 15.87 -5.86
N THR A 82 5.55 16.19 -4.63
CA THR A 82 5.20 17.57 -4.23
C THR A 82 6.34 18.56 -4.54
N ASP A 83 7.60 18.20 -4.27
CA ASP A 83 8.74 19.09 -4.51
C ASP A 83 8.92 19.43 -6.01
N ASN A 84 8.76 18.42 -6.88
CA ASN A 84 8.83 18.61 -8.31
C ASN A 84 7.62 19.41 -8.85
N ALA A 85 6.44 19.16 -8.29
CA ALA A 85 5.22 19.87 -8.64
C ALA A 85 5.30 21.36 -8.26
N GLU A 86 5.81 21.69 -7.06
CA GLU A 86 6.03 23.07 -6.62
C GLU A 86 7.08 23.77 -7.49
N SER A 87 8.16 23.05 -7.84
CA SER A 87 9.20 23.58 -8.72
C SER A 87 8.65 23.89 -10.11
N LEU A 88 7.82 22.98 -10.65
CA LEU A 88 7.14 23.16 -11.93
C LEU A 88 6.16 24.35 -11.87
N ALA A 89 5.34 24.47 -10.82
CA ALA A 89 4.40 25.56 -10.66
C ALA A 89 5.10 26.92 -10.66
N THR A 90 6.21 27.02 -9.92
CA THR A 90 7.04 28.23 -9.90
C THR A 90 7.63 28.55 -11.29
N TYR A 91 8.13 27.54 -11.99
CA TYR A 91 8.66 27.70 -13.34
C TYR A 91 7.61 28.21 -14.33
N LEU A 92 6.39 27.64 -14.28
CA LEU A 92 5.28 28.03 -15.16
C LEU A 92 4.84 29.49 -14.90
N GLU A 93 4.79 29.90 -13.62
CA GLU A 93 4.45 31.27 -13.23
C GLU A 93 5.52 32.28 -13.68
N GLU A 94 6.80 31.99 -13.42
CA GLU A 94 7.92 32.88 -13.79
C GLU A 94 8.07 33.07 -15.30
N ASN A 95 7.69 32.07 -16.10
CA ASN A 95 7.79 32.11 -17.56
C ASN A 95 6.46 32.42 -18.25
N GLU A 96 5.40 32.72 -17.49
CA GLU A 96 4.04 33.05 -17.99
C GLU A 96 3.47 31.94 -18.91
N ILE A 97 3.81 30.65 -18.63
CA ILE A 97 3.34 29.51 -19.41
C ILE A 97 1.96 29.09 -18.92
N ASN A 98 1.00 29.10 -19.86
CA ASN A 98 -0.36 28.66 -19.61
C ASN A 98 -0.63 27.30 -20.28
N GLY A 99 -1.70 26.62 -19.86
CA GLY A 99 -2.12 25.36 -20.47
C GLY A 99 -1.49 24.12 -19.84
N ILE A 100 -0.71 24.27 -18.76
CA ILE A 100 -0.27 23.16 -17.89
C ILE A 100 -0.92 23.35 -16.53
N SER A 101 -1.57 22.30 -16.02
CA SER A 101 -2.21 22.29 -14.71
C SER A 101 -1.74 21.10 -13.89
N LEU A 102 -1.67 21.30 -12.58
CA LEU A 102 -1.26 20.29 -11.62
C LEU A 102 -2.50 19.83 -10.84
N THR A 103 -2.81 18.56 -10.94
CA THR A 103 -3.91 17.94 -10.20
C THR A 103 -3.35 17.11 -9.07
N ALA A 104 -3.63 17.49 -7.84
CA ALA A 104 -3.22 16.75 -6.66
C ALA A 104 -3.99 15.42 -6.57
N VAL A 105 -3.26 14.33 -6.39
CA VAL A 105 -3.77 12.98 -6.25
C VAL A 105 -3.42 12.47 -4.86
N PRO A 106 -4.38 12.22 -3.98
CA PRO A 106 -4.09 11.76 -2.63
C PRO A 106 -3.41 10.40 -2.66
N GLN A 107 -2.35 10.27 -1.85
CA GLN A 107 -1.56 9.06 -1.67
C GLN A 107 -1.44 8.72 -0.20
N ARG A 108 -1.21 7.44 0.09
CA ARG A 108 -0.93 6.94 1.43
C ARG A 108 0.54 6.59 1.55
N TYR A 109 1.22 7.18 2.52
CA TYR A 109 2.64 6.95 2.78
C TYR A 109 2.85 6.27 4.13
N TYR A 110 3.68 5.24 4.15
CA TYR A 110 3.97 4.41 5.32
C TYR A 110 5.40 4.66 5.79
N ASN A 111 5.54 5.32 6.94
CA ASN A 111 6.82 5.82 7.44
C ASN A 111 7.86 4.73 7.74
N TYR A 112 7.43 3.48 7.86
CA TYR A 112 8.29 2.36 8.26
C TYR A 112 8.29 1.20 7.27
N GLY A 113 7.82 1.41 6.05
CA GLY A 113 7.90 0.45 4.95
C GLY A 113 7.31 -0.92 5.31
N ARG A 114 8.17 -1.88 5.61
CA ARG A 114 7.77 -3.29 5.87
C ARG A 114 7.23 -3.56 7.28
N PHE A 115 7.27 -2.58 8.18
CA PHE A 115 6.83 -2.74 9.56
C PHE A 115 5.36 -3.14 9.65
N ALA A 116 5.08 -4.27 10.31
CA ALA A 116 3.74 -4.82 10.53
C ALA A 116 2.86 -4.82 9.26
N SER A 117 3.45 -5.11 8.10
CA SER A 117 2.84 -4.87 6.79
C SER A 117 1.47 -5.53 6.61
N GLN A 118 1.31 -6.80 7.02
CA GLN A 118 0.02 -7.50 6.93
C GLN A 118 -1.02 -7.00 7.93
N VAL A 119 -0.56 -6.38 9.04
CA VAL A 119 -1.47 -5.80 10.03
C VAL A 119 -1.98 -4.46 9.55
N ILE A 120 -1.07 -3.57 9.18
CA ILE A 120 -1.42 -2.23 8.67
C ILE A 120 -2.19 -2.37 7.37
N GLY A 121 -1.66 -3.16 6.44
CA GLY A 121 -2.19 -3.23 5.09
C GLY A 121 -1.84 -1.99 4.28
N TYR A 122 -2.34 -1.89 3.07
CA TYR A 122 -2.09 -0.73 2.23
C TYR A 122 -3.36 -0.20 1.58
N ALA A 123 -3.34 1.09 1.30
CA ALA A 123 -4.35 1.80 0.52
C ALA A 123 -3.76 2.20 -0.83
N ARG A 124 -4.60 2.25 -1.84
CA ARG A 124 -4.25 2.65 -3.20
C ARG A 124 -5.27 3.64 -3.74
N ASN A 125 -4.81 4.60 -4.50
CA ASN A 125 -5.67 5.48 -5.28
C ASN A 125 -6.00 4.77 -6.61
N ASP A 126 -7.28 4.64 -6.92
CA ASP A 126 -7.79 4.05 -8.17
C ASP A 126 -8.04 5.10 -9.27
N GLY A 127 -7.69 6.36 -9.01
CA GLY A 127 -7.92 7.51 -9.87
C GLY A 127 -9.12 8.36 -9.45
N GLU A 128 -10.00 7.84 -8.62
CA GLU A 128 -11.18 8.55 -8.07
C GLU A 128 -11.02 8.79 -6.56
N SER A 129 -10.60 7.77 -5.82
CA SER A 129 -10.47 7.85 -4.37
C SER A 129 -9.34 6.99 -3.83
N LEU A 130 -8.89 7.33 -2.62
CA LEU A 130 -7.92 6.52 -1.88
C LEU A 130 -8.67 5.45 -1.08
N SER A 131 -8.47 4.18 -1.42
CA SER A 131 -9.17 3.04 -0.82
C SER A 131 -8.21 2.04 -0.19
N GLY A 132 -8.52 1.59 1.04
CA GLY A 132 -7.80 0.52 1.72
C GLY A 132 -8.07 -0.84 1.11
N LEU A 133 -7.03 -1.57 0.71
CA LEU A 133 -7.16 -2.87 0.04
C LEU A 133 -6.91 -4.05 0.97
N TYR A 134 -6.01 -3.94 1.94
CA TYR A 134 -5.65 -5.00 2.87
C TYR A 134 -5.49 -4.47 4.30
N GLY A 135 -5.44 -5.38 5.28
CA GLY A 135 -5.16 -5.08 6.68
C GLY A 135 -6.15 -4.11 7.34
N LEU A 136 -5.63 -3.31 8.25
CA LEU A 136 -6.42 -2.28 8.96
C LEU A 136 -6.86 -1.14 8.04
N GLU A 137 -6.09 -0.82 7.00
CA GLU A 137 -6.49 0.16 5.99
C GLU A 137 -7.81 -0.25 5.32
N SER A 138 -7.95 -1.54 4.97
CA SER A 138 -9.20 -2.06 4.40
C SER A 138 -10.31 -2.20 5.44
N TYR A 139 -10.00 -2.76 6.60
CA TYR A 139 -11.02 -3.02 7.63
C TYR A 139 -11.65 -1.74 8.19
N TYR A 140 -10.85 -0.68 8.32
CA TYR A 140 -11.29 0.62 8.83
C TYR A 140 -11.39 1.68 7.73
N ASN A 141 -11.53 1.27 6.47
CA ASN A 141 -11.59 2.22 5.35
C ASN A 141 -12.62 3.32 5.58
N ASP A 142 -13.84 2.97 5.96
CA ASP A 142 -14.93 3.94 6.22
C ASP A 142 -14.62 4.93 7.36
N VAL A 143 -13.75 4.53 8.30
CA VAL A 143 -13.34 5.36 9.44
C VAL A 143 -12.17 6.27 9.08
N LEU A 144 -11.25 5.74 8.26
CA LEU A 144 -10.02 6.41 7.83
C LEU A 144 -10.27 7.35 6.66
N SER A 145 -11.20 6.99 5.76
CA SER A 145 -11.64 7.84 4.67
C SER A 145 -12.44 9.01 5.23
N GLY A 146 -12.27 10.17 4.63
CA GLY A 146 -13.12 11.32 4.91
C GLY A 146 -14.35 11.34 4.02
N THR A 147 -14.87 12.51 3.84
CA THR A 147 -15.88 12.81 2.82
C THR A 147 -15.31 13.90 1.92
N ASP A 148 -15.28 13.63 0.64
CA ASP A 148 -14.76 14.59 -0.33
C ASP A 148 -15.59 15.86 -0.35
N GLY A 149 -14.90 16.98 -0.43
CA GLY A 149 -15.51 18.26 -0.74
C GLY A 149 -15.76 18.37 -2.24
N TYR A 150 -16.59 19.30 -2.63
CA TYR A 150 -16.79 19.63 -4.03
C TYR A 150 -17.00 21.12 -4.24
N ARG A 151 -16.61 21.59 -5.40
CA ARG A 151 -16.86 22.94 -5.85
C ARG A 151 -17.68 22.90 -7.15
N TYR A 152 -18.85 23.45 -7.09
CA TYR A 152 -19.74 23.59 -8.23
C TYR A 152 -19.72 25.04 -8.71
N SER A 153 -19.50 25.28 -10.00
CA SER A 153 -19.59 26.57 -10.64
C SER A 153 -20.23 26.42 -12.03
N GLU A 154 -21.01 27.41 -12.44
CA GLU A 154 -21.55 27.46 -13.80
C GLU A 154 -20.44 27.89 -14.76
N VAL A 155 -20.30 27.17 -15.86
CA VAL A 155 -19.31 27.44 -16.90
C VAL A 155 -20.01 27.79 -18.22
N ASP A 156 -19.39 28.64 -19.00
CA ASP A 156 -19.80 28.92 -20.37
C ASP A 156 -19.58 27.69 -21.25
N GLY A 157 -20.61 27.26 -21.96
CA GLY A 157 -20.57 26.04 -22.78
C GLY A 157 -19.67 26.11 -24.02
N GLU A 158 -19.26 27.33 -24.46
CA GLU A 158 -18.38 27.52 -25.62
C GLU A 158 -16.92 27.71 -25.21
N THR A 159 -16.69 28.44 -24.10
CA THR A 159 -15.32 28.79 -23.67
C THR A 159 -14.82 27.96 -22.50
N GLY A 160 -15.70 27.23 -21.79
CA GLY A 160 -15.34 26.49 -20.57
C GLY A 160 -14.97 27.39 -19.37
N GLY A 161 -15.05 28.72 -19.55
CA GLY A 161 -14.73 29.67 -18.49
C GLY A 161 -15.86 29.81 -17.47
N VAL A 162 -15.54 30.07 -16.21
CA VAL A 162 -16.51 30.32 -15.14
C VAL A 162 -17.27 31.62 -15.47
N LEU A 163 -18.60 31.56 -15.42
CA LEU A 163 -19.42 32.75 -15.69
C LEU A 163 -19.16 33.85 -14.66
N PRO A 164 -18.99 35.11 -15.07
CA PRO A 164 -18.56 36.21 -14.20
C PRO A 164 -19.48 36.51 -13.01
N TYR A 165 -20.71 36.00 -13.02
CA TYR A 165 -21.73 36.20 -11.98
C TYR A 165 -22.16 34.88 -11.31
N SER A 166 -21.49 33.75 -11.61
CA SER A 166 -21.75 32.48 -10.97
C SER A 166 -21.14 32.47 -9.57
N GLU A 167 -21.96 32.30 -8.54
CA GLU A 167 -21.48 32.01 -7.19
C GLU A 167 -21.09 30.55 -7.12
N ALA A 168 -19.79 30.26 -6.96
CA ALA A 168 -19.33 28.91 -6.76
C ALA A 168 -19.83 28.40 -5.40
N THR A 169 -20.62 27.34 -5.42
CA THR A 169 -20.95 26.59 -4.19
C THR A 169 -19.80 25.67 -3.86
N THR A 170 -19.19 25.89 -2.69
CA THR A 170 -18.11 25.03 -2.18
C THR A 170 -18.61 24.26 -0.97
N VAL A 171 -18.43 22.96 -0.97
CA VAL A 171 -18.61 22.09 0.19
C VAL A 171 -17.21 21.63 0.60
N GLU A 172 -16.81 22.01 1.81
CA GLU A 172 -15.49 21.66 2.35
C GLU A 172 -15.38 20.16 2.60
N PRO A 173 -14.21 19.55 2.36
CA PRO A 173 -13.97 18.14 2.69
C PRO A 173 -13.98 17.91 4.20
N VAL A 174 -14.41 16.74 4.61
CA VAL A 174 -14.34 16.28 6.01
C VAL A 174 -13.27 15.22 6.14
N ASN A 175 -12.24 15.48 6.93
CA ASN A 175 -11.17 14.53 7.16
C ASN A 175 -11.66 13.27 7.86
N GLY A 176 -11.08 12.12 7.49
CA GLY A 176 -11.26 10.85 8.21
C GLY A 176 -10.64 10.88 9.61
N ASN A 177 -10.90 9.83 10.36
CA ASN A 177 -10.41 9.70 11.73
C ASN A 177 -9.03 9.03 11.78
N ASN A 178 -8.32 9.26 12.87
CA ASN A 178 -7.06 8.57 13.15
C ASN A 178 -7.34 7.24 13.87
N LEU A 179 -6.60 6.20 13.50
CA LEU A 179 -6.61 4.92 14.18
C LEU A 179 -5.38 4.82 15.10
N VAL A 180 -5.61 4.55 16.40
CA VAL A 180 -4.54 4.36 17.39
C VAL A 180 -4.43 2.87 17.71
N LEU A 181 -3.25 2.29 17.48
CA LEU A 181 -2.97 0.88 17.67
C LEU A 181 -2.26 0.61 19.00
N ASN A 182 -2.43 -0.60 19.53
CA ASN A 182 -1.68 -1.10 20.68
C ASN A 182 -0.30 -1.67 20.31
N LEU A 183 0.06 -1.69 19.04
CA LEU A 183 1.38 -2.15 18.61
C LEU A 183 2.49 -1.31 19.24
N ASP A 184 3.47 -1.99 19.85
CA ASP A 184 4.68 -1.36 20.35
C ASP A 184 5.78 -1.46 19.31
N LEU A 185 6.36 -0.33 18.92
CA LEU A 185 7.37 -0.26 17.87
C LEU A 185 8.60 -1.13 18.18
N SER A 186 9.05 -1.12 19.44
CA SER A 186 10.25 -1.86 19.84
C SER A 186 9.99 -3.36 19.89
N ILE A 187 8.85 -3.76 20.45
CA ILE A 187 8.46 -5.17 20.55
C ILE A 187 8.19 -5.74 19.15
N GLN A 188 7.51 -4.99 18.28
CA GLN A 188 7.27 -5.41 16.90
C GLN A 188 8.56 -5.61 16.12
N ARG A 189 9.52 -4.68 16.22
CA ARG A 189 10.83 -4.80 15.56
C ARG A 189 11.61 -6.01 16.04
N ILE A 190 11.67 -6.25 17.35
CA ILE A 190 12.35 -7.42 17.92
C ILE A 190 11.68 -8.71 17.41
N ALA A 191 10.35 -8.76 17.37
CA ALA A 191 9.62 -9.91 16.87
C ALA A 191 9.86 -10.14 15.37
N GLU A 192 9.87 -9.07 14.55
CA GLU A 192 10.19 -9.14 13.12
C GLU A 192 11.61 -9.66 12.87
N GLU A 193 12.60 -9.13 13.59
CA GLU A 193 13.99 -9.56 13.47
C GLU A 193 14.14 -11.06 13.83
N ALA A 194 13.57 -11.48 14.96
CA ALA A 194 13.60 -12.88 15.36
C ALA A 194 12.89 -13.81 14.35
N CYS A 195 11.79 -13.35 13.75
CA CYS A 195 11.09 -14.12 12.72
C CYS A 195 11.90 -14.18 11.41
N ARG A 196 12.60 -13.12 11.02
CA ARG A 196 13.49 -13.11 9.85
C ARG A 196 14.66 -14.06 10.04
N ASP A 197 15.32 -14.01 11.20
CA ASP A 197 16.42 -14.93 11.54
C ASP A 197 15.97 -16.39 11.49
N ALA A 198 14.76 -16.66 12.00
CA ALA A 198 14.19 -18.01 11.93
C ALA A 198 13.85 -18.42 10.49
N TYR A 199 13.31 -17.51 9.69
CA TYR A 199 12.99 -17.76 8.29
C TYR A 199 14.24 -18.08 7.47
N GLU A 200 15.30 -17.29 7.63
CA GLU A 200 16.58 -17.48 6.92
C GLU A 200 17.31 -18.76 7.38
N THR A 201 17.28 -19.04 8.69
CA THR A 201 17.99 -20.20 9.26
C THR A 201 17.32 -21.51 8.89
N TYR A 202 15.99 -21.57 8.93
CA TYR A 202 15.25 -22.84 8.83
C TYR A 202 14.50 -23.01 7.51
N SER A 203 14.36 -21.94 6.71
CA SER A 203 13.64 -21.93 5.44
C SER A 203 12.29 -22.64 5.51
N PRO A 204 11.39 -22.25 6.43
CA PRO A 204 10.12 -22.92 6.62
C PRO A 204 9.24 -22.77 5.39
N ARG A 205 8.59 -23.87 5.00
CA ARG A 205 7.79 -23.95 3.78
C ARG A 205 6.60 -22.95 3.77
N ASP A 206 5.95 -22.82 4.92
CA ASP A 206 4.70 -22.06 5.03
C ASP A 206 4.91 -20.71 5.72
N GLY A 207 6.15 -20.23 5.84
CA GLY A 207 6.50 -18.97 6.45
C GLY A 207 6.66 -19.03 7.97
N VAL A 208 6.75 -17.86 8.60
CA VAL A 208 6.88 -17.69 10.05
C VAL A 208 5.83 -16.70 10.54
N THR A 209 5.20 -17.01 11.66
CA THR A 209 4.26 -16.10 12.31
C THR A 209 4.58 -15.95 13.80
N ALA A 210 4.36 -14.76 14.34
CA ALA A 210 4.49 -14.51 15.77
C ALA A 210 3.45 -13.49 16.24
N ILE A 211 2.91 -13.72 17.44
CA ILE A 211 2.01 -12.77 18.11
C ILE A 211 2.56 -12.54 19.52
N VAL A 212 2.72 -11.29 19.91
CA VAL A 212 3.05 -10.89 21.27
C VAL A 212 1.86 -10.14 21.85
N MET A 213 1.32 -10.68 22.93
CA MET A 213 0.11 -10.15 23.56
C MET A 213 0.35 -9.89 25.06
N ASN A 214 -0.21 -8.81 25.57
CA ASN A 214 -0.27 -8.57 27.00
C ASN A 214 -1.36 -9.48 27.61
N PRO A 215 -1.00 -10.44 28.49
CA PRO A 215 -1.95 -11.41 29.01
C PRO A 215 -3.01 -10.81 29.96
N TYR A 216 -2.76 -9.61 30.50
CA TYR A 216 -3.68 -8.95 31.43
C TYR A 216 -4.73 -8.11 30.71
N THR A 217 -4.42 -7.56 29.54
CA THR A 217 -5.29 -6.64 28.82
C THR A 217 -5.82 -7.19 27.51
N GLY A 218 -5.18 -8.25 26.99
CA GLY A 218 -5.44 -8.77 25.65
C GLY A 218 -4.87 -7.91 24.51
N ALA A 219 -4.17 -6.82 24.82
CA ALA A 219 -3.60 -5.94 23.81
C ALA A 219 -2.51 -6.65 22.99
N ILE A 220 -2.61 -6.62 21.69
CA ILE A 220 -1.60 -7.13 20.77
C ILE A 220 -0.48 -6.09 20.66
N LEU A 221 0.70 -6.44 21.15
CA LEU A 221 1.88 -5.58 21.15
C LEU A 221 2.75 -5.77 19.91
N ALA A 222 2.74 -6.98 19.33
CA ALA A 222 3.35 -7.29 18.05
C ALA A 222 2.57 -8.40 17.34
N MET A 223 2.57 -8.33 16.01
CA MET A 223 2.02 -9.37 15.14
C MET A 223 2.84 -9.41 13.86
N VAL A 224 3.50 -10.53 13.60
CA VAL A 224 4.43 -10.73 12.48
C VAL A 224 3.92 -11.87 11.61
N SER A 225 3.98 -11.69 10.33
CA SER A 225 3.72 -12.71 9.32
C SER A 225 4.78 -12.60 8.23
N LEU A 226 5.55 -13.64 7.97
CA LEU A 226 6.53 -13.70 6.88
C LEU A 226 6.13 -14.75 5.84
N PRO A 227 6.39 -14.48 4.56
CA PRO A 227 7.06 -13.32 3.98
C PRO A 227 6.27 -12.03 4.12
N ASP A 228 6.97 -10.90 4.27
CA ASP A 228 6.41 -9.56 4.33
C ASP A 228 6.66 -8.78 3.04
N TYR A 229 6.12 -7.57 2.96
CA TYR A 229 6.23 -6.68 1.81
C TYR A 229 6.37 -5.22 2.23
N ASP A 230 6.84 -4.37 1.31
CA ASP A 230 6.88 -2.92 1.52
C ASP A 230 5.49 -2.32 1.28
N LEU A 231 4.96 -1.60 2.27
CA LEU A 231 3.65 -0.95 2.19
C LEU A 231 3.61 0.18 1.14
N ASN A 232 4.75 0.81 0.87
CA ASN A 232 4.86 1.84 -0.16
C ASN A 232 5.04 1.27 -1.57
N ASP A 233 5.49 0.01 -1.67
CA ASP A 233 5.58 -0.74 -2.94
C ASP A 233 5.10 -2.18 -2.75
N PRO A 234 3.79 -2.40 -2.59
CA PRO A 234 3.24 -3.71 -2.26
C PRO A 234 3.37 -4.75 -3.39
N TYR A 235 3.72 -4.32 -4.59
CA TYR A 235 3.92 -5.19 -5.76
C TYR A 235 5.39 -5.57 -5.98
N ALA A 236 6.33 -4.98 -5.23
CA ALA A 236 7.74 -5.33 -5.27
C ALA A 236 7.98 -6.78 -4.84
N VAL A 237 9.20 -7.26 -5.12
CA VAL A 237 9.66 -8.60 -4.70
C VAL A 237 9.49 -8.76 -3.18
N PRO A 238 8.70 -9.73 -2.71
CA PRO A 238 8.49 -9.94 -1.29
C PRO A 238 9.74 -10.52 -0.61
N PHE A 239 9.83 -10.34 0.70
CA PHE A 239 10.90 -10.91 1.49
C PHE A 239 10.99 -12.44 1.32
N GLY A 240 12.21 -12.94 1.15
CA GLY A 240 12.49 -14.37 0.98
C GLY A 240 12.30 -14.92 -0.44
N MET A 241 11.82 -14.12 -1.39
CA MET A 241 11.73 -14.47 -2.80
C MET A 241 13.04 -14.09 -3.52
N GLN A 242 13.51 -14.95 -4.42
CA GLN A 242 14.66 -14.65 -5.28
C GLN A 242 14.21 -13.85 -6.49
N ASP A 243 14.92 -12.77 -6.83
CA ASP A 243 14.60 -11.88 -7.96
C ASP A 243 14.45 -12.66 -9.27
N VAL A 244 15.37 -13.58 -9.57
CA VAL A 244 15.34 -14.40 -10.79
C VAL A 244 14.06 -15.24 -10.89
N LEU A 245 13.57 -15.76 -9.76
CA LEU A 245 12.31 -16.52 -9.74
C LEU A 245 11.13 -15.59 -9.92
N TRP A 246 11.16 -14.43 -9.26
CA TRP A 246 10.12 -13.40 -9.37
C TRP A 246 9.97 -12.88 -10.80
N ASP A 247 11.08 -12.57 -11.46
CA ASP A 247 11.11 -12.10 -12.86
C ASP A 247 10.64 -13.17 -13.86
N SER A 248 10.66 -14.44 -13.46
CA SER A 248 10.13 -15.53 -14.31
C SER A 248 8.61 -15.64 -14.29
N PHE A 249 7.93 -14.98 -13.33
CA PHE A 249 6.48 -14.97 -13.24
C PHE A 249 5.89 -13.92 -14.18
N THR A 250 4.71 -14.21 -14.74
CA THR A 250 3.90 -13.19 -15.39
C THR A 250 3.31 -12.25 -14.33
N GLU A 251 2.88 -11.05 -14.73
CA GLU A 251 2.22 -10.09 -13.82
C GLU A 251 1.05 -10.72 -13.05
N ASP A 252 0.19 -11.48 -13.73
CA ASP A 252 -0.92 -12.20 -13.09
C ASP A 252 -0.43 -13.24 -12.07
N GLN A 253 0.67 -13.93 -12.35
CA GLN A 253 1.26 -14.90 -11.42
C GLN A 253 1.87 -14.20 -10.21
N GLN A 254 2.53 -13.07 -10.40
CA GLN A 254 3.06 -12.25 -9.31
C GLN A 254 1.94 -11.77 -8.39
N VAL A 255 0.89 -11.18 -8.94
CA VAL A 255 -0.28 -10.73 -8.17
C VAL A 255 -0.94 -11.88 -7.42
N ASN A 256 -1.18 -13.02 -8.08
CA ASN A 256 -1.76 -14.19 -7.43
C ASN A 256 -0.89 -14.73 -6.29
N TYR A 257 0.43 -14.72 -6.46
CA TYR A 257 1.37 -15.10 -5.41
C TYR A 257 1.30 -14.14 -4.21
N LEU A 258 1.30 -12.82 -4.46
CA LEU A 258 1.19 -11.79 -3.43
C LEU A 258 -0.12 -11.94 -2.63
N MET A 259 -1.24 -12.07 -3.32
CA MET A 259 -2.56 -12.25 -2.70
C MET A 259 -2.63 -13.49 -1.81
N SER A 260 -2.08 -14.60 -2.28
CA SER A 260 -2.20 -15.90 -1.61
C SER A 260 -1.20 -16.07 -0.48
N ASN A 261 0.00 -15.50 -0.60
CA ASN A 261 1.14 -15.83 0.27
C ASN A 261 1.70 -14.65 1.06
N VAL A 262 1.47 -13.40 0.63
CA VAL A 262 2.18 -12.24 1.17
C VAL A 262 1.26 -11.22 1.82
N TRP A 263 0.22 -10.75 1.11
CA TRP A 263 -0.66 -9.70 1.63
C TRP A 263 -1.60 -10.15 2.74
N ARG A 264 -1.95 -11.43 2.76
CA ARG A 264 -2.82 -11.97 3.80
C ARG A 264 -2.08 -12.13 5.13
N ASN A 265 -2.74 -11.80 6.22
CA ASN A 265 -2.18 -11.99 7.56
C ASN A 265 -2.40 -13.44 8.03
N ARG A 266 -1.35 -14.24 7.99
CA ARG A 266 -1.38 -15.66 8.38
C ARG A 266 -1.71 -15.87 9.85
N CYS A 267 -1.42 -14.91 10.73
CA CYS A 267 -1.73 -15.00 12.15
C CYS A 267 -3.24 -15.15 12.42
N ILE A 268 -4.09 -14.63 11.52
CA ILE A 268 -5.54 -14.60 11.68
C ILE A 268 -6.30 -15.36 10.60
N SER A 269 -5.65 -15.72 9.49
CA SER A 269 -6.33 -16.35 8.35
C SER A 269 -5.94 -17.80 8.11
N ASP A 270 -4.81 -18.27 8.69
CA ASP A 270 -4.37 -19.64 8.51
C ASP A 270 -4.70 -20.52 9.71
N THR A 271 -5.04 -21.76 9.43
CA THR A 271 -5.21 -22.80 10.44
C THR A 271 -3.99 -23.71 10.47
N TYR A 272 -3.66 -24.23 11.63
CA TYR A 272 -2.54 -25.14 11.82
C TYR A 272 -2.86 -26.20 12.88
N GLU A 273 -2.10 -27.27 12.90
CA GLU A 273 -2.21 -28.31 13.93
C GLU A 273 -1.39 -27.90 15.16
N PRO A 274 -2.03 -27.43 16.25
CA PRO A 274 -1.32 -26.83 17.39
C PRO A 274 -0.54 -27.86 18.23
N GLY A 275 -0.83 -29.14 18.09
CA GLY A 275 -0.20 -30.21 18.83
C GLY A 275 -0.35 -30.04 20.34
N SER A 276 0.73 -30.24 21.08
CA SER A 276 0.73 -30.21 22.55
C SER A 276 0.46 -28.82 23.16
N THR A 277 0.56 -27.75 22.41
CA THR A 277 0.21 -26.39 22.92
C THR A 277 -1.30 -26.28 23.20
N PHE A 278 -2.13 -27.05 22.48
CA PHE A 278 -3.56 -27.10 22.71
C PHE A 278 -3.95 -27.74 24.04
N LYS A 279 -3.06 -28.51 24.68
CA LYS A 279 -3.33 -29.14 25.98
C LYS A 279 -3.61 -28.11 27.08
N ALA A 280 -2.93 -26.96 27.05
CA ALA A 280 -3.19 -25.89 28.01
C ALA A 280 -4.63 -25.39 27.92
N LEU A 281 -5.15 -25.23 26.70
CA LEU A 281 -6.54 -24.82 26.47
C LEU A 281 -7.51 -25.91 26.92
N THR A 282 -7.23 -27.18 26.57
CA THR A 282 -8.06 -28.33 26.99
C THR A 282 -8.15 -28.42 28.53
N THR A 283 -7.01 -28.25 29.23
CA THR A 283 -6.96 -28.27 30.69
C THR A 283 -7.74 -27.09 31.28
N ALA A 284 -7.58 -25.89 30.74
CA ALA A 284 -8.33 -24.72 31.20
C ALA A 284 -9.84 -24.91 31.05
N ILE A 285 -10.30 -25.45 29.92
CA ILE A 285 -11.71 -25.78 29.70
C ILE A 285 -12.21 -26.82 30.72
N ALA A 286 -11.43 -27.89 30.93
CA ALA A 286 -11.81 -28.95 31.87
C ALA A 286 -11.94 -28.43 33.32
N LEU A 287 -11.06 -27.52 33.73
CA LEU A 287 -11.13 -26.87 35.04
C LEU A 287 -12.36 -25.92 35.13
N GLU A 288 -12.62 -25.13 34.12
CA GLU A 288 -13.75 -24.19 34.09
C GLU A 288 -15.10 -24.91 34.12
N GLU A 289 -15.20 -26.00 33.37
CA GLU A 289 -16.40 -26.85 33.33
C GLU A 289 -16.51 -27.80 34.53
N ASN A 290 -15.60 -27.73 35.52
CA ASN A 290 -15.54 -28.59 36.71
C ASN A 290 -15.49 -30.10 36.37
N LEU A 291 -14.87 -30.48 35.23
CA LEU A 291 -14.66 -31.87 34.83
C LEU A 291 -13.43 -32.48 35.49
N THR A 292 -12.54 -31.67 36.01
CA THR A 292 -11.35 -32.03 36.77
C THR A 292 -11.00 -30.97 37.82
N ASN A 293 -9.98 -31.25 38.63
CA ASN A 293 -9.44 -30.30 39.59
C ASN A 293 -7.93 -30.45 39.71
N GLU A 294 -7.25 -29.50 40.35
CA GLU A 294 -5.77 -29.46 40.42
C GLU A 294 -5.16 -30.63 41.22
N ALA A 295 -5.93 -31.38 42.02
CA ALA A 295 -5.48 -32.49 42.82
C ALA A 295 -5.80 -33.84 42.15
N GLU A 296 -6.43 -33.86 41.02
CA GLU A 296 -6.80 -35.11 40.34
C GLU A 296 -5.58 -35.73 39.66
N GLU A 297 -5.36 -37.03 39.92
CA GLU A 297 -4.27 -37.81 39.32
C GLU A 297 -4.76 -38.50 38.03
N PHE A 298 -3.92 -38.45 36.98
CA PHE A 298 -4.23 -39.04 35.68
C PHE A 298 -3.23 -40.20 35.40
N SER A 299 -3.76 -41.30 34.90
CA SER A 299 -2.93 -42.41 34.41
C SER A 299 -2.34 -42.08 33.05
N ASP A 300 -1.04 -42.33 32.90
CA ASP A 300 -0.27 -42.25 31.64
C ASP A 300 -0.31 -43.57 30.84
N ALA A 301 -1.21 -44.48 31.15
CA ALA A 301 -1.38 -45.72 30.44
C ALA A 301 -1.86 -45.45 28.98
N PRO A 302 -1.43 -46.30 28.02
CA PRO A 302 -1.93 -46.18 26.64
C PRO A 302 -3.47 -46.27 26.55
N ILE A 303 -4.07 -45.46 25.70
CA ILE A 303 -5.48 -45.44 25.47
C ILE A 303 -5.79 -46.00 24.08
N ASP A 304 -6.58 -47.04 24.03
CA ASP A 304 -7.07 -47.63 22.76
C ASP A 304 -8.24 -46.81 22.24
N ILE A 305 -8.05 -46.14 21.11
CA ILE A 305 -9.08 -45.36 20.42
C ILE A 305 -9.89 -46.24 19.48
N SER A 306 -9.20 -47.20 18.84
CA SER A 306 -9.80 -48.25 18.00
C SER A 306 -8.94 -49.50 18.03
N PRO A 307 -9.41 -50.65 17.52
CA PRO A 307 -8.60 -51.87 17.46
C PRO A 307 -7.25 -51.71 16.75
N GLU A 308 -7.13 -50.69 15.89
CA GLU A 308 -5.94 -50.47 15.07
C GLU A 308 -5.16 -49.21 15.50
N PHE A 309 -5.72 -48.37 16.43
CA PHE A 309 -5.12 -47.10 16.81
C PHE A 309 -5.12 -46.88 18.31
N GLN A 310 -3.91 -46.77 18.84
CA GLN A 310 -3.62 -46.54 20.26
C GLN A 310 -2.85 -45.21 20.43
N ILE A 311 -3.27 -44.42 21.39
CA ILE A 311 -2.54 -43.23 21.83
C ILE A 311 -1.72 -43.62 23.05
N SER A 312 -0.41 -43.39 23.00
CA SER A 312 0.49 -43.65 24.12
C SER A 312 1.43 -42.46 24.37
N CYS A 313 1.90 -42.33 25.59
CA CYS A 313 2.90 -41.33 25.96
C CYS A 313 4.13 -41.44 25.05
N TRP A 314 4.67 -40.31 24.60
CA TRP A 314 5.88 -40.25 23.78
C TRP A 314 7.09 -40.84 24.53
N LEU A 315 7.17 -40.65 25.87
CA LEU A 315 8.21 -41.15 26.69
C LEU A 315 8.23 -42.69 26.70
N GLN A 316 7.05 -43.32 26.71
CA GLN A 316 6.94 -44.77 26.59
C GLN A 316 7.49 -45.26 25.24
N LYS A 317 7.20 -44.56 24.17
CA LYS A 317 7.70 -44.88 22.82
C LYS A 317 9.20 -44.72 22.70
N THR A 318 9.78 -43.73 23.41
CA THR A 318 11.19 -43.40 23.31
C THR A 318 12.06 -44.18 24.30
N ASN A 319 11.62 -44.31 25.54
CA ASN A 319 12.42 -44.83 26.66
C ASN A 319 11.85 -46.11 27.28
N GLY A 320 10.66 -46.55 26.84
CA GLY A 320 10.03 -47.78 27.33
C GLY A 320 9.38 -47.68 28.72
N TYR A 321 9.21 -46.47 29.27
CA TYR A 321 8.54 -46.22 30.55
C TYR A 321 7.67 -44.96 30.49
N ASN A 322 6.67 -44.89 31.37
CA ASN A 322 5.73 -43.77 31.51
C ASN A 322 6.28 -42.72 32.50
N HIS A 323 5.67 -41.53 32.52
CA HIS A 323 5.99 -40.47 33.48
C HIS A 323 5.66 -40.83 34.91
N GLY A 324 4.89 -41.86 35.13
CA GLY A 324 4.29 -42.22 36.40
C GLY A 324 2.90 -41.55 36.57
N ILE A 325 2.33 -41.72 37.72
CA ILE A 325 1.05 -41.11 38.10
C ILE A 325 1.34 -39.78 38.79
#